data_a3a6bd3106b9cfb01065a99a0a506523
#
_entry.id   a3a6bd3106b9cfb01065a99a0a506523
#
_cell.length_a   1.000
_cell.length_b   1.000
_cell.length_c   1.000
_cell.angle_alpha   90.00
_cell.angle_beta   90.00
_cell.angle_gamma   90.00
#
_symmetry.space_group_name_H-M   'P 1'
#
loop_
_entity.id
_entity.type
_entity.pdbx_description
1 polymer ?
#
loop_
_entity_poly.entity_id
_entity_poly.type
_entity_poly.pdbx_seq_one_letter_code
_entity_poly.pdbx_strand_id
1 'polypeptide(L)'
;MLSLVVIDDEYLLRLGIPQIIDWNAIGITIIGEASNGEDGLALVKSLRPDIVLLDIQMPIMNGLSMMEAMKKEAIPSKIVVLSGYNDFEYAQIAMQNGAVDYLLKPVTQENLTSSMQRVKAMIAAEQETSQYRARLDQEISSIQHQFLRRLVLGEIANLSDVKKKIEMLKLPLELQDQVVIRICLDQRFVFQKLYSPEKIQEYWNTYEQGIKQCLLETGIFTGFSISIDTGIQCLLLHPVDSQMHPDTILDAVYDCCNNFLLFMKSFSQVSFSIGI
;
A
#
# COMPACT_ATOMS: atom_id res chain seq x y z
N MET A 1 -18.32 -1.84 7.93
CA MET A 1 -19.42 -0.88 7.91
C MET A 1 -18.89 0.34 7.18
N LEU A 2 -19.59 0.83 6.14
CA LEU A 2 -19.13 1.97 5.37
C LEU A 2 -19.47 3.28 6.08
N SER A 3 -18.60 4.26 5.96
CA SER A 3 -18.76 5.60 6.55
C SER A 3 -19.30 6.58 5.52
N LEU A 4 -20.22 7.46 5.93
CA LEU A 4 -20.86 8.45 5.09
C LEU A 4 -20.82 9.82 5.74
N VAL A 5 -20.57 10.86 4.94
CA VAL A 5 -20.70 12.27 5.32
C VAL A 5 -21.78 12.92 4.46
N VAL A 6 -22.61 13.77 5.06
CA VAL A 6 -23.68 14.54 4.39
C VAL A 6 -23.27 16.01 4.34
N ILE A 7 -23.25 16.58 3.14
CA ILE A 7 -22.88 17.99 2.91
C ILE A 7 -23.96 18.67 2.09
N ASP A 8 -24.69 19.56 2.74
CA ASP A 8 -25.84 20.25 2.16
C ASP A 8 -26.10 21.51 3.00
N ASP A 9 -26.46 22.64 2.39
CA ASP A 9 -26.73 23.87 3.12
C ASP A 9 -28.11 23.86 3.79
N GLU A 10 -29.05 23.05 3.30
CA GLU A 10 -30.37 22.91 3.85
C GLU A 10 -30.37 22.15 5.18
N TYR A 11 -30.51 22.85 6.29
CA TYR A 11 -30.51 22.24 7.64
C TYR A 11 -31.57 21.11 7.80
N LEU A 12 -32.79 21.32 7.26
CA LEU A 12 -33.87 20.34 7.36
C LEU A 12 -33.54 19.05 6.58
N LEU A 13 -32.81 19.15 5.46
CA LEU A 13 -32.42 17.99 4.70
C LEU A 13 -31.34 17.20 5.46
N ARG A 14 -30.34 17.87 6.03
CA ARG A 14 -29.33 17.20 6.85
C ARG A 14 -29.95 16.49 8.06
N LEU A 15 -30.95 17.06 8.73
CA LEU A 15 -31.71 16.37 9.80
C LEU A 15 -32.59 15.23 9.28
N GLY A 16 -33.10 15.33 8.06
CA GLY A 16 -33.99 14.35 7.47
C GLY A 16 -33.26 13.11 6.94
N ILE A 17 -32.12 13.27 6.29
CA ILE A 17 -31.34 12.18 5.68
C ILE A 17 -31.12 11.00 6.65
N PRO A 18 -30.71 11.20 7.90
CA PRO A 18 -30.55 10.12 8.87
C PRO A 18 -31.83 9.33 9.17
N GLN A 19 -33.00 9.92 8.92
CA GLN A 19 -34.32 9.36 9.25
C GLN A 19 -35.02 8.71 8.05
N ILE A 20 -34.56 8.95 6.81
CA ILE A 20 -35.20 8.46 5.59
C ILE A 20 -35.11 6.94 5.48
N ILE A 21 -33.96 6.38 5.87
CA ILE A 21 -33.70 4.92 5.80
C ILE A 21 -33.01 4.43 7.07
N ASP A 22 -33.09 3.14 7.33
CA ASP A 22 -32.26 2.49 8.36
C ASP A 22 -30.84 2.25 7.82
N TRP A 23 -29.96 3.21 8.10
CA TRP A 23 -28.57 3.18 7.65
C TRP A 23 -27.79 1.99 8.20
N ASN A 24 -28.06 1.58 9.44
CA ASN A 24 -27.40 0.44 10.06
C ASN A 24 -27.80 -0.86 9.36
N ALA A 25 -29.10 -1.02 9.01
CA ALA A 25 -29.58 -2.19 8.29
C ALA A 25 -28.90 -2.36 6.91
N ILE A 26 -28.54 -1.24 6.26
CA ILE A 26 -27.81 -1.30 4.98
C ILE A 26 -26.27 -1.29 5.17
N GLY A 27 -25.77 -1.29 6.42
CA GLY A 27 -24.33 -1.37 6.74
C GLY A 27 -23.55 -0.09 6.44
N ILE A 28 -24.20 1.08 6.58
CA ILE A 28 -23.61 2.41 6.44
C ILE A 28 -23.79 3.18 7.76
N THR A 29 -22.82 4.00 8.12
CA THR A 29 -22.90 4.89 9.31
C THR A 29 -22.62 6.32 8.87
N ILE A 30 -23.52 7.23 9.22
CA ILE A 30 -23.27 8.68 9.04
C ILE A 30 -22.32 9.13 10.16
N ILE A 31 -21.15 9.65 9.76
CA ILE A 31 -20.08 10.02 10.69
C ILE A 31 -19.84 11.53 10.78
N GLY A 32 -20.53 12.31 9.96
CA GLY A 32 -20.42 13.76 10.01
C GLY A 32 -21.34 14.46 9.02
N GLU A 33 -21.52 15.77 9.22
CA GLU A 33 -22.26 16.66 8.34
C GLU A 33 -21.58 18.02 8.21
N ALA A 34 -21.80 18.69 7.10
CA ALA A 34 -21.34 20.06 6.87
C ALA A 34 -22.40 20.85 6.09
N SER A 35 -22.39 22.20 6.22
CA SER A 35 -23.38 23.10 5.61
C SER A 35 -22.85 23.88 4.41
N ASN A 36 -21.62 23.65 4.01
CA ASN A 36 -21.00 24.26 2.83
C ASN A 36 -19.82 23.39 2.35
N GLY A 37 -19.32 23.66 1.15
CA GLY A 37 -18.24 22.86 0.58
C GLY A 37 -16.88 23.03 1.22
N GLU A 38 -16.57 24.17 1.83
CA GLU A 38 -15.29 24.40 2.51
C GLU A 38 -15.17 23.56 3.78
N ASP A 39 -16.15 23.64 4.67
CA ASP A 39 -16.24 22.81 5.86
C ASP A 39 -16.36 21.32 5.49
N GLY A 40 -17.13 21.02 4.45
CA GLY A 40 -17.29 19.69 3.89
C GLY A 40 -15.95 19.09 3.44
N LEU A 41 -15.14 19.84 2.71
CA LEU A 41 -13.82 19.39 2.26
C LEU A 41 -12.89 19.16 3.44
N ALA A 42 -12.87 20.05 4.43
CA ALA A 42 -12.08 19.88 5.65
C ALA A 42 -12.50 18.62 6.42
N LEU A 43 -13.81 18.38 6.52
CA LEU A 43 -14.38 17.21 7.18
C LEU A 43 -14.00 15.91 6.45
N VAL A 44 -14.13 15.87 5.13
CA VAL A 44 -13.77 14.71 4.30
C VAL A 44 -12.27 14.40 4.38
N LYS A 45 -11.41 15.42 4.43
CA LYS A 45 -9.96 15.25 4.64
C LYS A 45 -9.63 14.60 5.99
N SER A 46 -10.32 15.01 7.03
CA SER A 46 -10.07 14.52 8.40
C SER A 46 -10.64 13.13 8.65
N LEU A 47 -11.86 12.86 8.20
CA LEU A 47 -12.58 11.62 8.47
C LEU A 47 -12.36 10.53 7.42
N ARG A 48 -11.93 10.89 6.20
CA ARG A 48 -11.74 9.96 5.07
C ARG A 48 -12.93 9.02 4.87
N PRO A 49 -14.17 9.55 4.70
CA PRO A 49 -15.35 8.72 4.55
C PRO A 49 -15.32 7.89 3.27
N ASP A 50 -16.01 6.75 3.28
CA ASP A 50 -16.19 5.93 2.07
C ASP A 50 -17.13 6.60 1.07
N ILE A 51 -18.17 7.29 1.58
CA ILE A 51 -19.24 7.89 0.79
C ILE A 51 -19.44 9.35 1.21
N VAL A 52 -19.67 10.22 0.24
CA VAL A 52 -20.07 11.62 0.44
C VAL A 52 -21.39 11.86 -0.28
N LEU A 53 -22.44 12.24 0.46
CA LEU A 53 -23.65 12.83 -0.09
C LEU A 53 -23.43 14.33 -0.18
N LEU A 54 -23.46 14.90 -1.39
CA LEU A 54 -23.01 16.26 -1.66
C LEU A 54 -24.06 17.06 -2.44
N ASP A 55 -24.54 18.14 -1.85
CA ASP A 55 -25.33 19.12 -2.61
C ASP A 55 -24.46 19.93 -3.57
N ILE A 56 -25.03 20.29 -4.72
CA ILE A 56 -24.34 21.15 -5.70
C ILE A 56 -24.39 22.61 -5.28
N GLN A 57 -25.55 23.09 -4.89
CA GLN A 57 -25.80 24.52 -4.68
C GLN A 57 -25.64 24.89 -3.19
N MET A 58 -24.42 25.26 -2.82
CA MET A 58 -24.11 25.66 -1.46
C MET A 58 -23.35 27.00 -1.43
N PRO A 59 -23.48 27.78 -0.35
CA PRO A 59 -22.70 28.99 -0.15
C PRO A 59 -21.22 28.71 0.07
N ILE A 60 -20.37 29.73 -0.07
CA ILE A 60 -18.92 29.72 0.17
C ILE A 60 -18.18 28.89 -0.89
N MET A 61 -18.39 27.58 -0.92
CA MET A 61 -17.88 26.64 -1.91
C MET A 61 -19.02 25.74 -2.36
N ASN A 62 -19.32 25.74 -3.65
CA ASN A 62 -20.33 24.84 -4.21
C ASN A 62 -19.81 23.39 -4.35
N GLY A 63 -20.73 22.44 -4.52
CA GLY A 63 -20.39 21.02 -4.59
C GLY A 63 -19.46 20.66 -5.74
N LEU A 64 -19.59 21.29 -6.90
CA LEU A 64 -18.71 21.03 -8.07
C LEU A 64 -17.26 21.44 -7.78
N SER A 65 -17.07 22.65 -7.20
CA SER A 65 -15.73 23.12 -6.78
C SER A 65 -15.12 22.22 -5.71
N MET A 66 -15.94 21.70 -4.78
CA MET A 66 -15.49 20.74 -3.78
C MET A 66 -15.05 19.41 -4.43
N MET A 67 -15.81 18.90 -5.41
CA MET A 67 -15.45 17.68 -6.15
C MET A 67 -14.12 17.86 -6.89
N GLU A 68 -13.90 19.00 -7.54
CA GLU A 68 -12.62 19.31 -8.20
C GLU A 68 -11.45 19.31 -7.19
N ALA A 69 -11.66 19.91 -6.01
CA ALA A 69 -10.64 19.90 -4.95
C ALA A 69 -10.35 18.48 -4.44
N MET A 70 -11.39 17.67 -4.20
CA MET A 70 -11.23 16.27 -3.82
C MET A 70 -10.45 15.45 -4.86
N LYS A 71 -10.73 15.69 -6.15
CA LYS A 71 -10.02 15.03 -7.26
C LYS A 71 -8.54 15.43 -7.32
N LYS A 72 -8.22 16.71 -7.17
CA LYS A 72 -6.82 17.21 -7.11
C LYS A 72 -6.04 16.60 -5.97
N GLU A 73 -6.68 16.35 -4.85
CA GLU A 73 -6.06 15.77 -3.65
C GLU A 73 -6.15 14.24 -3.61
N ALA A 74 -6.63 13.61 -4.67
CA ALA A 74 -6.77 12.15 -4.80
C ALA A 74 -7.53 11.51 -3.62
N ILE A 75 -8.61 12.17 -3.15
CA ILE A 75 -9.47 11.64 -2.08
C ILE A 75 -10.36 10.54 -2.68
N PRO A 76 -10.31 9.29 -2.14
CA PRO A 76 -10.94 8.13 -2.79
C PRO A 76 -12.44 7.98 -2.50
N SER A 77 -13.07 8.89 -1.75
CA SER A 77 -14.49 8.79 -1.37
C SER A 77 -15.40 8.76 -2.59
N LYS A 78 -16.44 7.92 -2.56
CA LYS A 78 -17.48 7.88 -3.58
C LYS A 78 -18.46 9.01 -3.38
N ILE A 79 -18.67 9.84 -4.38
CA ILE A 79 -19.51 11.02 -4.27
C ILE A 79 -20.87 10.73 -4.93
N VAL A 80 -21.94 10.88 -4.16
CA VAL A 80 -23.33 10.89 -4.63
C VAL A 80 -23.85 12.30 -4.53
N VAL A 81 -24.23 12.86 -5.66
CA VAL A 81 -24.65 14.25 -5.74
C VAL A 81 -26.16 14.40 -5.50
N LEU A 82 -26.52 15.36 -4.68
CA LEU A 82 -27.90 15.81 -4.48
C LEU A 82 -28.13 17.12 -5.26
N SER A 83 -29.28 17.25 -5.91
CA SER A 83 -29.58 18.51 -6.62
C SER A 83 -31.08 18.81 -6.63
N GLY A 84 -31.40 20.10 -6.55
CA GLY A 84 -32.78 20.59 -6.41
C GLY A 84 -33.62 20.67 -7.68
N TYR A 85 -33.04 20.55 -8.87
CA TYR A 85 -33.79 20.66 -10.12
C TYR A 85 -33.11 19.95 -11.31
N ASN A 86 -33.88 19.73 -12.38
CA ASN A 86 -33.54 19.06 -13.64
C ASN A 86 -32.40 19.73 -14.47
N ASP A 87 -31.36 20.23 -13.83
CA ASP A 87 -30.22 20.75 -14.53
C ASP A 87 -29.33 19.58 -15.01
N PHE A 88 -29.70 19.08 -16.18
CA PHE A 88 -28.93 18.05 -16.88
C PHE A 88 -27.44 18.42 -17.01
N GLU A 89 -27.14 19.73 -17.13
CA GLU A 89 -25.78 20.24 -17.18
C GLU A 89 -25.00 19.96 -15.89
N TYR A 90 -25.61 20.18 -14.71
CA TYR A 90 -24.95 19.88 -13.43
C TYR A 90 -24.72 18.39 -13.21
N ALA A 91 -25.68 17.57 -13.62
CA ALA A 91 -25.52 16.11 -13.57
C ALA A 91 -24.37 15.66 -14.46
N GLN A 92 -24.26 16.18 -15.67
CA GLN A 92 -23.18 15.85 -16.60
C GLN A 92 -21.82 16.30 -16.05
N ILE A 93 -21.72 17.52 -15.53
CA ILE A 93 -20.47 18.04 -14.93
C ILE A 93 -20.09 17.22 -13.69
N ALA A 94 -21.04 16.88 -12.83
CA ALA A 94 -20.80 16.07 -11.66
C ALA A 94 -20.24 14.68 -12.02
N MET A 95 -20.83 14.02 -13.01
CA MET A 95 -20.34 12.72 -13.50
C MET A 95 -18.94 12.81 -14.11
N GLN A 96 -18.64 13.87 -14.87
CA GLN A 96 -17.28 14.13 -15.41
C GLN A 96 -16.25 14.37 -14.30
N ASN A 97 -16.68 14.94 -13.17
CA ASN A 97 -15.85 15.17 -11.99
C ASN A 97 -15.76 13.96 -11.05
N GLY A 98 -16.37 12.83 -11.41
CA GLY A 98 -16.21 11.58 -10.67
C GLY A 98 -17.33 11.27 -9.68
N ALA A 99 -18.50 11.93 -9.78
CA ALA A 99 -19.69 11.46 -9.08
C ALA A 99 -20.05 10.04 -9.56
N VAL A 100 -20.41 9.18 -8.60
CA VAL A 100 -20.81 7.81 -8.90
C VAL A 100 -22.33 7.67 -9.09
N ASP A 101 -23.07 8.63 -8.57
CA ASP A 101 -24.52 8.69 -8.70
C ASP A 101 -25.04 10.12 -8.52
N TYR A 102 -26.28 10.35 -8.93
CA TYR A 102 -26.94 11.64 -8.88
C TYR A 102 -28.41 11.47 -8.48
N LEU A 103 -28.83 12.17 -7.45
CA LEU A 103 -30.17 12.11 -6.88
C LEU A 103 -30.87 13.47 -6.96
N LEU A 104 -32.09 13.48 -7.47
CA LEU A 104 -32.92 14.69 -7.47
C LEU A 104 -33.62 14.88 -6.12
N LYS A 105 -33.63 16.11 -5.62
CA LYS A 105 -34.47 16.52 -4.50
C LYS A 105 -35.93 16.68 -4.97
N PRO A 106 -36.96 16.24 -4.20
CA PRO A 106 -36.83 15.70 -2.85
C PRO A 106 -36.32 14.27 -2.84
N VAL A 107 -35.38 13.98 -1.93
CA VAL A 107 -34.79 12.65 -1.77
C VAL A 107 -35.83 11.71 -1.16
N THR A 108 -36.18 10.65 -1.89
CA THR A 108 -37.11 9.61 -1.41
C THR A 108 -36.35 8.42 -0.84
N GLN A 109 -37.03 7.66 0.04
CA GLN A 109 -36.47 6.43 0.60
C GLN A 109 -36.03 5.45 -0.49
N GLU A 110 -36.84 5.27 -1.54
CA GLU A 110 -36.55 4.34 -2.63
C GLU A 110 -35.28 4.75 -3.41
N ASN A 111 -35.19 6.04 -3.82
CA ASN A 111 -34.07 6.54 -4.61
C ASN A 111 -32.78 6.51 -3.80
N LEU A 112 -32.82 6.90 -2.53
CA LEU A 112 -31.64 6.88 -1.66
C LEU A 112 -31.16 5.46 -1.40
N THR A 113 -32.09 4.53 -1.08
CA THR A 113 -31.74 3.12 -0.86
C THR A 113 -31.10 2.49 -2.10
N SER A 114 -31.70 2.70 -3.28
CA SER A 114 -31.17 2.18 -4.55
C SER A 114 -29.79 2.73 -4.87
N SER A 115 -29.58 4.04 -4.66
CA SER A 115 -28.28 4.68 -4.83
C SER A 115 -27.23 4.08 -3.90
N MET A 116 -27.53 4.00 -2.60
CA MET A 116 -26.60 3.44 -1.62
C MET A 116 -26.25 1.98 -1.90
N GLN A 117 -27.19 1.17 -2.40
CA GLN A 117 -26.91 -0.20 -2.80
C GLN A 117 -25.96 -0.27 -4.00
N ARG A 118 -26.15 0.60 -5.02
CA ARG A 118 -25.21 0.68 -6.15
C ARG A 118 -23.82 1.08 -5.71
N VAL A 119 -23.71 2.11 -4.88
CA VAL A 119 -22.40 2.58 -4.36
C VAL A 119 -21.71 1.50 -3.55
N LYS A 120 -22.44 0.80 -2.69
CA LYS A 120 -21.91 -0.35 -1.94
C LYS A 120 -21.37 -1.45 -2.85
N ALA A 121 -22.13 -1.80 -3.89
CA ALA A 121 -21.68 -2.81 -4.85
C ALA A 121 -20.41 -2.40 -5.58
N MET A 122 -20.29 -1.12 -5.95
CA MET A 122 -19.07 -0.57 -6.56
C MET A 122 -17.86 -0.64 -5.61
N ILE A 123 -18.02 -0.22 -4.37
CA ILE A 123 -16.95 -0.28 -3.35
C ILE A 123 -16.52 -1.73 -3.11
N ALA A 124 -17.47 -2.66 -2.98
CA ALA A 124 -17.19 -4.08 -2.78
C ALA A 124 -16.40 -4.67 -3.96
N ALA A 125 -16.78 -4.38 -5.19
CA ALA A 125 -16.10 -4.87 -6.40
C ALA A 125 -14.68 -4.31 -6.51
N GLU A 126 -14.46 -3.05 -6.16
CA GLU A 126 -13.11 -2.44 -6.11
C GLU A 126 -12.23 -3.09 -5.03
N GLN A 127 -12.80 -3.34 -3.85
CA GLN A 127 -12.10 -4.01 -2.75
C GLN A 127 -11.71 -5.45 -3.12
N GLU A 128 -12.62 -6.21 -3.73
CA GLU A 128 -12.33 -7.56 -4.22
C GLU A 128 -11.20 -7.56 -5.26
N THR A 129 -11.26 -6.63 -6.22
CA THR A 129 -10.23 -6.49 -7.26
C THR A 129 -8.87 -6.15 -6.63
N SER A 130 -8.86 -5.22 -5.67
CA SER A 130 -7.63 -4.83 -4.95
C SER A 130 -7.06 -5.99 -4.13
N GLN A 131 -7.91 -6.72 -3.40
CA GLN A 131 -7.50 -7.90 -2.64
C GLN A 131 -6.97 -9.02 -3.54
N TYR A 132 -7.62 -9.25 -4.68
CA TYR A 132 -7.17 -10.24 -5.66
C TYR A 132 -5.79 -9.88 -6.22
N ARG A 133 -5.57 -8.63 -6.60
CA ARG A 133 -4.25 -8.14 -7.04
C ARG A 133 -3.18 -8.33 -5.96
N ALA A 134 -3.47 -7.92 -4.73
CA ALA A 134 -2.54 -8.09 -3.62
C ALA A 134 -2.18 -9.57 -3.36
N ARG A 135 -3.14 -10.49 -3.48
CA ARG A 135 -2.88 -11.94 -3.39
C ARG A 135 -2.00 -12.44 -4.52
N LEU A 136 -2.27 -12.03 -5.77
CA LEU A 136 -1.43 -12.40 -6.92
C LEU A 136 0.00 -11.88 -6.76
N ASP A 137 0.18 -10.64 -6.33
CA ASP A 137 1.49 -10.06 -6.08
C ASP A 137 2.25 -10.83 -4.99
N GLN A 138 1.55 -11.26 -3.95
CA GLN A 138 2.13 -12.08 -2.88
C GLN A 138 2.52 -13.48 -3.37
N GLU A 139 1.69 -14.12 -4.20
CA GLU A 139 2.02 -15.41 -4.81
C GLU A 139 3.22 -15.32 -5.76
N ILE A 140 3.25 -14.29 -6.61
CA ILE A 140 4.40 -14.03 -7.49
C ILE A 140 5.67 -13.81 -6.67
N SER A 141 5.60 -13.00 -5.62
CA SER A 141 6.72 -12.75 -4.71
C SER A 141 7.21 -14.04 -4.04
N SER A 142 6.30 -14.91 -3.63
CA SER A 142 6.65 -16.24 -3.07
C SER A 142 7.39 -17.12 -4.08
N ILE A 143 6.92 -17.18 -5.32
CA ILE A 143 7.56 -17.96 -6.40
C ILE A 143 8.94 -17.37 -6.73
N GLN A 144 9.05 -16.05 -6.80
CA GLN A 144 10.32 -15.35 -7.00
C GLN A 144 11.32 -15.71 -5.89
N HIS A 145 10.88 -15.67 -4.64
CA HIS A 145 11.71 -16.00 -3.48
C HIS A 145 12.18 -17.46 -3.47
N GLN A 146 11.30 -18.40 -3.78
CA GLN A 146 11.66 -19.82 -3.93
C GLN A 146 12.67 -20.05 -5.06
N PHE A 147 12.49 -19.38 -6.19
CA PHE A 147 13.43 -19.47 -7.31
C PHE A 147 14.81 -18.93 -6.94
N LEU A 148 14.87 -17.74 -6.32
CA LEU A 148 16.12 -17.10 -5.89
C LEU A 148 16.82 -17.96 -4.83
N ARG A 149 16.07 -18.53 -3.89
CA ARG A 149 16.63 -19.47 -2.88
C ARG A 149 17.30 -20.67 -3.51
N ARG A 150 16.65 -21.32 -4.47
CA ARG A 150 17.21 -22.45 -5.21
C ARG A 150 18.42 -22.07 -6.05
N LEU A 151 18.41 -20.85 -6.63
CA LEU A 151 19.54 -20.31 -7.37
C LEU A 151 20.76 -20.14 -6.47
N VAL A 152 20.60 -19.48 -5.33
CA VAL A 152 21.70 -19.23 -4.37
C VAL A 152 22.23 -20.53 -3.73
N LEU A 153 21.37 -21.53 -3.55
CA LEU A 153 21.78 -22.85 -3.06
C LEU A 153 22.46 -23.74 -4.11
N GLY A 154 22.55 -23.29 -5.38
CA GLY A 154 23.14 -24.04 -6.45
C GLY A 154 22.32 -25.25 -6.90
N GLU A 155 21.02 -25.26 -6.62
CA GLU A 155 20.10 -26.36 -6.96
C GLU A 155 19.67 -26.35 -8.44
N ILE A 156 20.00 -25.28 -9.19
CA ILE A 156 19.64 -25.14 -10.59
C ILE A 156 20.91 -25.19 -11.43
N ALA A 157 21.13 -26.34 -12.08
CA ALA A 157 22.36 -26.60 -12.83
C ALA A 157 22.38 -26.00 -14.26
N ASN A 158 21.23 -25.71 -14.86
CA ASN A 158 21.14 -25.27 -16.25
C ASN A 158 20.94 -23.76 -16.37
N LEU A 159 21.96 -23.08 -16.88
CA LEU A 159 21.96 -21.63 -17.08
C LEU A 159 20.82 -21.14 -18.03
N SER A 160 20.46 -21.95 -19.05
CA SER A 160 19.37 -21.57 -19.96
C SER A 160 18.01 -21.55 -19.26
N ASP A 161 17.80 -22.45 -18.30
CA ASP A 161 16.56 -22.51 -17.50
C ASP A 161 16.50 -21.36 -16.51
N VAL A 162 17.65 -20.95 -15.96
CA VAL A 162 17.77 -19.78 -15.11
C VAL A 162 17.36 -18.51 -15.86
N LYS A 163 17.93 -18.29 -17.06
CA LYS A 163 17.58 -17.13 -17.90
C LYS A 163 16.08 -17.05 -18.22
N LYS A 164 15.49 -18.15 -18.67
CA LYS A 164 14.06 -18.21 -18.98
C LYS A 164 13.18 -17.89 -17.75
N LYS A 165 13.56 -18.38 -16.57
CA LYS A 165 12.83 -18.11 -15.33
C LYS A 165 12.97 -16.68 -14.87
N ILE A 166 14.14 -16.06 -15.00
CA ILE A 166 14.34 -14.63 -14.70
C ILE A 166 13.40 -13.77 -15.55
N GLU A 167 13.35 -14.03 -16.88
CA GLU A 167 12.45 -13.33 -17.80
C GLU A 167 10.97 -13.57 -17.44
N MET A 168 10.58 -14.84 -17.24
CA MET A 168 9.20 -15.21 -16.90
C MET A 168 8.72 -14.56 -15.60
N LEU A 169 9.58 -14.53 -14.58
CA LEU A 169 9.29 -13.96 -13.27
C LEU A 169 9.51 -12.44 -13.23
N LYS A 170 9.95 -11.83 -14.32
CA LYS A 170 10.28 -10.40 -14.42
C LYS A 170 11.21 -9.91 -13.31
N LEU A 171 12.20 -10.74 -12.95
CA LEU A 171 13.17 -10.38 -11.94
C LEU A 171 14.15 -9.36 -12.53
N PRO A 172 14.41 -8.23 -11.86
CA PRO A 172 15.47 -7.30 -12.25
C PRO A 172 16.84 -7.87 -11.85
N LEU A 173 17.24 -8.98 -12.50
CA LEU A 173 18.44 -9.73 -12.19
C LEU A 173 19.21 -9.98 -13.50
N GLU A 174 20.40 -9.46 -13.57
CA GLU A 174 21.39 -9.82 -14.59
C GLU A 174 22.24 -10.99 -14.06
N LEU A 175 22.71 -11.88 -14.94
CA LEU A 175 23.50 -13.03 -14.53
C LEU A 175 25.02 -12.76 -14.52
N GLN A 176 25.41 -11.54 -14.88
CA GLN A 176 26.81 -11.10 -14.87
C GLN A 176 27.02 -10.16 -13.67
N ASP A 177 28.22 -10.17 -13.14
CA ASP A 177 28.67 -9.24 -12.09
C ASP A 177 27.83 -9.28 -10.81
N GLN A 178 27.39 -10.48 -10.41
CA GLN A 178 26.67 -10.69 -9.18
C GLN A 178 27.62 -10.94 -8.01
N VAL A 179 27.33 -10.31 -6.87
CA VAL A 179 27.98 -10.61 -5.60
C VAL A 179 27.01 -11.34 -4.69
N VAL A 180 27.41 -12.46 -4.15
CA VAL A 180 26.64 -13.22 -3.18
C VAL A 180 27.25 -13.04 -1.79
N ILE A 181 26.47 -12.44 -0.90
CA ILE A 181 26.88 -12.28 0.50
C ILE A 181 26.04 -13.21 1.35
N ARG A 182 26.70 -14.03 2.16
CA ARG A 182 26.05 -14.87 3.17
C ARG A 182 26.28 -14.31 4.55
N ILE A 183 25.20 -13.96 5.25
CA ILE A 183 25.22 -13.48 6.63
C ILE A 183 24.65 -14.56 7.53
N CYS A 184 25.44 -15.00 8.52
CA CYS A 184 25.04 -16.01 9.48
C CYS A 184 25.03 -15.43 10.89
N LEU A 185 23.96 -15.65 11.62
CA LEU A 185 23.86 -15.37 13.04
C LEU A 185 24.68 -16.44 13.80
N ASP A 186 25.73 -16.01 14.51
CA ASP A 186 26.53 -16.91 15.33
C ASP A 186 25.71 -17.38 16.53
N GLN A 187 25.95 -18.64 16.94
CA GLN A 187 25.27 -19.25 18.12
C GLN A 187 23.72 -19.17 18.08
N ARG A 188 23.11 -19.22 16.90
CA ARG A 188 21.65 -19.08 16.69
C ARG A 188 20.80 -19.96 17.62
N PHE A 189 21.24 -21.19 17.93
CA PHE A 189 20.52 -22.11 18.83
C PHE A 189 20.50 -21.63 20.27
N VAL A 190 21.57 -20.96 20.71
CA VAL A 190 21.66 -20.39 22.07
C VAL A 190 20.76 -19.19 22.15
N PHE A 191 20.76 -18.35 21.11
CA PHE A 191 19.90 -17.16 20.99
C PHE A 191 18.41 -17.52 21.11
N GLN A 192 17.93 -18.53 20.37
CA GLN A 192 16.54 -18.98 20.41
C GLN A 192 16.11 -19.55 21.77
N LYS A 193 17.06 -20.07 22.59
CA LYS A 193 16.78 -20.58 23.93
C LYS A 193 16.79 -19.50 25.01
N LEU A 194 17.50 -18.42 24.81
CA LEU A 194 17.69 -17.38 25.83
C LEU A 194 16.65 -16.25 25.79
N TYR A 195 15.99 -16.05 24.65
CA TYR A 195 15.09 -14.92 24.47
C TYR A 195 13.64 -15.34 24.23
N SER A 196 12.69 -14.50 24.66
CA SER A 196 11.25 -14.70 24.37
C SER A 196 10.94 -14.54 22.87
N PRO A 197 9.83 -15.12 22.37
CA PRO A 197 9.42 -14.98 20.97
C PRO A 197 9.29 -13.53 20.52
N GLU A 198 8.76 -12.65 21.38
CA GLU A 198 8.59 -11.22 21.07
C GLU A 198 9.95 -10.53 20.86
N LYS A 199 10.92 -10.83 21.74
CA LYS A 199 12.27 -10.26 21.65
C LYS A 199 13.04 -10.79 20.46
N ILE A 200 12.82 -12.04 20.08
CA ILE A 200 13.34 -12.64 18.86
C ILE A 200 12.78 -11.90 17.63
N GLN A 201 11.48 -11.60 17.61
CA GLN A 201 10.85 -10.87 16.51
C GLN A 201 11.37 -9.43 16.39
N GLU A 202 11.51 -8.73 17.51
CA GLU A 202 12.10 -7.38 17.54
C GLU A 202 13.53 -7.39 16.97
N TYR A 203 14.30 -8.39 17.35
CA TYR A 203 15.65 -8.57 16.84
C TYR A 203 15.68 -8.82 15.32
N TRP A 204 14.79 -9.66 14.81
CA TRP A 204 14.69 -9.91 13.37
C TRP A 204 14.28 -8.67 12.59
N ASN A 205 13.36 -7.88 13.11
CA ASN A 205 12.96 -6.61 12.48
C ASN A 205 14.18 -5.65 12.40
N THR A 206 14.97 -5.55 13.46
CA THR A 206 16.20 -4.71 13.48
C THR A 206 17.26 -5.25 12.51
N TYR A 207 17.40 -6.55 12.42
CA TYR A 207 18.32 -7.22 11.50
C TYR A 207 17.95 -6.96 10.03
N GLU A 208 16.68 -7.13 9.67
CA GLU A 208 16.19 -6.83 8.33
C GLU A 208 16.34 -5.34 7.98
N GLN A 209 16.08 -4.45 8.94
CA GLN A 209 16.31 -3.02 8.77
C GLN A 209 17.79 -2.70 8.53
N GLY A 210 18.70 -3.34 9.26
CA GLY A 210 20.14 -3.20 9.06
C GLY A 210 20.61 -3.64 7.68
N ILE A 211 20.13 -4.80 7.21
CA ILE A 211 20.39 -5.27 5.84
C ILE A 211 19.90 -4.24 4.81
N LYS A 212 18.67 -3.76 4.97
CA LYS A 212 18.07 -2.81 4.06
C LYS A 212 18.87 -1.52 3.99
N GLN A 213 19.17 -0.90 5.11
CA GLN A 213 19.89 0.38 5.19
C GLN A 213 21.36 0.28 4.79
N CYS A 214 22.06 -0.76 5.25
CA CYS A 214 23.51 -0.83 5.07
C CYS A 214 23.94 -1.54 3.77
N LEU A 215 23.05 -2.32 3.14
CA LEU A 215 23.42 -3.16 2.02
C LEU A 215 22.56 -2.91 0.77
N LEU A 216 21.26 -2.67 0.90
CA LEU A 216 20.35 -2.56 -0.25
C LEU A 216 19.99 -1.11 -0.62
N GLU A 217 19.92 -0.20 0.34
CA GLU A 217 19.55 1.22 0.11
C GLU A 217 20.75 2.17 0.05
N THR A 218 21.96 1.65 -0.16
CA THR A 218 23.17 2.45 -0.25
C THR A 218 23.28 3.27 -1.55
N GLY A 219 22.51 2.90 -2.56
CA GLY A 219 22.63 3.45 -3.92
C GLY A 219 23.84 2.89 -4.71
N ILE A 220 24.67 2.03 -4.09
CA ILE A 220 25.81 1.37 -4.73
C ILE A 220 25.39 0.04 -5.34
N PHE A 221 24.52 -0.69 -4.64
CA PHE A 221 24.01 -1.98 -5.04
C PHE A 221 22.48 -1.97 -5.11
N THR A 222 21.96 -2.81 -5.99
CA THR A 222 20.57 -3.27 -5.97
C THR A 222 20.57 -4.77 -5.83
N GLY A 223 19.50 -5.37 -5.28
CA GLY A 223 19.50 -6.82 -5.15
C GLY A 223 18.40 -7.37 -4.26
N PHE A 224 18.58 -8.62 -3.87
CA PHE A 224 17.60 -9.41 -3.14
C PHE A 224 18.18 -9.94 -1.83
N SER A 225 17.38 -9.87 -0.77
CA SER A 225 17.65 -10.56 0.49
C SER A 225 16.84 -11.85 0.52
N ILE A 226 17.51 -12.97 0.71
CA ILE A 226 16.95 -14.32 0.61
C ILE A 226 17.18 -15.04 1.93
N SER A 227 16.12 -15.32 2.65
CA SER A 227 16.18 -16.16 3.85
C SER A 227 16.39 -17.62 3.49
N ILE A 228 17.47 -18.21 3.95
CA ILE A 228 17.80 -19.63 3.72
C ILE A 228 17.29 -20.48 4.88
N ASP A 229 17.55 -20.02 6.11
CA ASP A 229 17.14 -20.67 7.35
C ASP A 229 17.07 -19.61 8.45
N THR A 230 16.53 -19.95 9.62
CA THR A 230 16.54 -19.04 10.77
C THR A 230 17.97 -18.62 11.12
N GLY A 231 18.25 -17.33 10.95
CA GLY A 231 19.59 -16.76 11.20
C GLY A 231 20.59 -16.91 10.06
N ILE A 232 20.16 -17.35 8.88
CA ILE A 232 21.00 -17.38 7.67
C ILE A 232 20.29 -16.63 6.56
N GLN A 233 20.90 -15.54 6.13
CA GLN A 233 20.45 -14.76 4.97
C GLN A 233 21.53 -14.79 3.89
N CYS A 234 21.08 -14.89 2.64
CA CYS A 234 21.92 -14.65 1.48
C CYS A 234 21.45 -13.39 0.78
N LEU A 235 22.38 -12.53 0.45
CA LEU A 235 22.12 -11.35 -0.37
C LEU A 235 22.71 -11.60 -1.76
N LEU A 236 21.89 -11.39 -2.77
CA LEU A 236 22.31 -11.37 -4.15
C LEU A 236 22.33 -9.91 -4.59
N LEU A 237 23.51 -9.35 -4.76
CA LEU A 237 23.72 -7.93 -5.05
C LEU A 237 24.25 -7.74 -6.47
N HIS A 238 23.81 -6.68 -7.11
CA HIS A 238 24.29 -6.21 -8.41
C HIS A 238 24.68 -4.74 -8.28
N PRO A 239 25.89 -4.33 -8.77
CA PRO A 239 26.28 -2.94 -8.79
C PRO A 239 25.30 -2.11 -9.62
N VAL A 240 24.93 -0.92 -9.13
CA VAL A 240 24.10 0.02 -9.90
C VAL A 240 24.86 0.57 -11.10
N ASP A 241 26.17 0.80 -10.94
CA ASP A 241 27.07 1.16 -12.04
C ASP A 241 27.70 -0.10 -12.64
N SER A 242 27.22 -0.50 -13.82
CA SER A 242 27.72 -1.67 -14.57
C SER A 242 29.17 -1.54 -15.06
N GLN A 243 29.78 -0.36 -14.97
CA GLN A 243 31.19 -0.12 -15.33
C GLN A 243 32.14 -0.15 -14.13
N MET A 244 31.64 -0.42 -12.94
CA MET A 244 32.46 -0.49 -11.74
C MET A 244 33.50 -1.62 -11.83
N HIS A 245 34.77 -1.29 -11.55
CA HIS A 245 35.84 -2.28 -11.57
C HIS A 245 35.63 -3.34 -10.46
N PRO A 246 35.93 -4.63 -10.70
CA PRO A 246 35.75 -5.70 -9.71
C PRO A 246 36.36 -5.43 -8.34
N ASP A 247 37.56 -4.87 -8.29
CA ASP A 247 38.22 -4.52 -7.01
C ASP A 247 37.42 -3.46 -6.23
N THR A 248 36.89 -2.45 -6.95
CA THR A 248 36.06 -1.40 -6.35
C THR A 248 34.72 -1.95 -5.84
N ILE A 249 34.15 -2.94 -6.56
CA ILE A 249 32.95 -3.66 -6.10
C ILE A 249 33.24 -4.38 -4.78
N LEU A 250 34.37 -5.07 -4.70
CA LEU A 250 34.74 -5.84 -3.53
C LEU A 250 34.97 -4.93 -2.32
N ASP A 251 35.69 -3.82 -2.49
CA ASP A 251 35.90 -2.81 -1.44
C ASP A 251 34.58 -2.23 -0.94
N ALA A 252 33.67 -1.85 -1.85
CA ALA A 252 32.35 -1.33 -1.50
C ALA A 252 31.50 -2.37 -0.73
N VAL A 253 31.58 -3.65 -1.10
CA VAL A 253 30.91 -4.73 -0.38
C VAL A 253 31.47 -4.88 1.02
N TYR A 254 32.81 -4.83 1.20
CA TYR A 254 33.42 -4.89 2.52
C TYR A 254 32.98 -3.72 3.41
N ASP A 255 32.94 -2.51 2.87
CA ASP A 255 32.49 -1.32 3.62
C ASP A 255 31.01 -1.44 4.03
N CYS A 256 30.13 -1.90 3.13
CA CYS A 256 28.73 -2.16 3.44
C CYS A 256 28.57 -3.23 4.54
N CYS A 257 29.33 -4.32 4.47
CA CYS A 257 29.34 -5.38 5.49
C CYS A 257 29.84 -4.87 6.85
N ASN A 258 30.90 -4.07 6.86
CA ASN A 258 31.40 -3.46 8.09
C ASN A 258 30.39 -2.49 8.72
N ASN A 259 29.72 -1.67 7.91
CA ASN A 259 28.65 -0.79 8.37
C ASN A 259 27.48 -1.58 8.97
N PHE A 260 27.10 -2.68 8.35
CA PHE A 260 26.07 -3.57 8.89
C PHE A 260 26.50 -4.18 10.24
N LEU A 261 27.74 -4.65 10.37
CA LEU A 261 28.24 -5.20 11.64
C LEU A 261 28.29 -4.14 12.74
N LEU A 262 28.67 -2.91 12.43
CA LEU A 262 28.66 -1.78 13.37
C LEU A 262 27.22 -1.41 13.77
N PHE A 263 26.30 -1.38 12.82
CA PHE A 263 24.88 -1.15 13.08
C PHE A 263 24.34 -2.20 14.05
N MET A 264 24.57 -3.49 13.78
CA MET A 264 24.08 -4.57 14.64
C MET A 264 24.71 -4.55 16.04
N LYS A 265 25.98 -4.19 16.16
CA LYS A 265 26.67 -4.02 17.48
C LYS A 265 26.03 -2.95 18.35
N SER A 266 25.42 -1.92 17.76
CA SER A 266 24.76 -0.86 18.54
C SER A 266 23.44 -1.33 19.19
N PHE A 267 22.83 -2.39 18.68
CA PHE A 267 21.54 -2.89 19.14
C PHE A 267 21.61 -4.23 19.92
N SER A 268 22.70 -5.01 19.76
CA SER A 268 22.76 -6.33 20.37
C SER A 268 24.20 -6.76 20.66
N GLN A 269 24.34 -7.72 21.62
CA GLN A 269 25.61 -8.39 21.90
C GLN A 269 25.81 -9.65 21.02
N VAL A 270 25.00 -9.80 19.99
CA VAL A 270 25.03 -10.98 19.12
C VAL A 270 26.03 -10.74 17.99
N SER A 271 26.84 -11.74 17.68
CA SER A 271 27.82 -11.71 16.61
C SER A 271 27.28 -12.34 15.31
N PHE A 272 27.88 -11.90 14.21
CA PHE A 272 27.57 -12.40 12.87
C PHE A 272 28.86 -12.78 12.15
N SER A 273 28.77 -13.84 11.35
CA SER A 273 29.78 -14.20 10.37
C SER A 273 29.28 -13.85 8.98
N ILE A 274 30.10 -13.16 8.20
CA ILE A 274 29.78 -12.76 6.83
C ILE A 274 30.78 -13.44 5.89
N GLY A 275 30.26 -14.14 4.87
CA GLY A 275 31.03 -14.69 3.75
C GLY A 275 30.62 -13.97 2.45
N ILE A 276 31.59 -13.66 1.62
CA ILE A 276 31.43 -13.02 0.31
C ILE A 276 31.88 -14.00 -0.77
#